data_f5fc42104d0345234f2bcdcfed4d8a75
#
_entry.id   f5fc42104d0345234f2bcdcfed4d8a75
#
_cell.length_a   1.000
_cell.length_b   1.000
_cell.length_c   1.000
_cell.angle_alpha   90.00
_cell.angle_beta   90.00
_cell.angle_gamma   90.00
#
_symmetry.space_group_name_H-M   'P 1'
#
loop_
_entity.id
_entity.type
_entity.pdbx_description
1 polymer ?
#
loop_
_entity_poly.entity_id
_entity_poly.type
_entity_poly.pdbx_seq_one_letter_code
_entity_poly.pdbx_strand_id
1 'polypeptide(L)'
;IDEFQDINAIQYETVKLLAQPGNNLFIVGDDDQSIYRFRGAKPELMFRFQKDFPDAKMIQLAENYRSTECIIKGAGRVIAHNTNRFRKTIHGVRGAGEKIAVSFFQNQMQEALAVVRKILDMIKAGREPQEIAVLFRTNTGARIYLEKFMEYNIPFRMRDGLPNIYEHWIANDLFTYIRIAQGSRSRKDFLQIINRPKRYISRAYLDSPVLTFEEL
;
A
#
# COMPACT_ATOMS: atom_id res chain seq x y z
N ILE A 1 22.77 -5.67 -0.32
CA ILE A 1 21.56 -4.82 -0.37
C ILE A 1 20.39 -5.72 -0.63
N ASP A 2 19.40 -5.66 0.23
CA ASP A 2 18.15 -6.40 0.10
C ASP A 2 17.08 -5.52 -0.54
N GLU A 3 16.02 -6.15 -1.09
CA GLU A 3 14.89 -5.49 -1.76
C GLU A 3 15.35 -4.48 -2.84
N PHE A 4 16.33 -4.89 -3.63
CA PHE A 4 17.00 -4.00 -4.59
C PHE A 4 16.06 -3.43 -5.67
N GLN A 5 14.91 -4.06 -5.95
CA GLN A 5 13.90 -3.56 -6.87
C GLN A 5 13.24 -2.24 -6.40
N ASP A 6 13.37 -1.90 -5.11
CA ASP A 6 12.72 -0.72 -4.52
C ASP A 6 13.62 0.50 -4.40
N ILE A 7 14.88 0.40 -4.84
CA ILE A 7 15.80 1.54 -4.81
C ILE A 7 15.54 2.54 -5.95
N ASN A 8 15.90 3.79 -5.70
CA ASN A 8 15.90 4.86 -6.70
C ASN A 8 17.27 5.08 -7.31
N ALA A 9 17.35 5.92 -8.36
CA ALA A 9 18.60 6.17 -9.07
C ALA A 9 19.70 6.79 -8.20
N ILE A 10 19.33 7.66 -7.25
CA ILE A 10 20.33 8.32 -6.35
C ILE A 10 20.94 7.26 -5.43
N GLN A 11 20.10 6.42 -4.83
CA GLN A 11 20.57 5.31 -3.98
C GLN A 11 21.49 4.37 -4.76
N TYR A 12 21.14 4.06 -6.01
CA TYR A 12 21.96 3.22 -6.85
C TYR A 12 23.37 3.81 -7.10
N GLU A 13 23.43 5.09 -7.50
CA GLU A 13 24.72 5.76 -7.71
C GLU A 13 25.53 5.88 -6.41
N THR A 14 24.87 6.13 -5.27
CA THR A 14 25.52 6.14 -3.95
C THR A 14 26.15 4.78 -3.63
N VAL A 15 25.43 3.69 -3.88
CA VAL A 15 25.93 2.32 -3.66
C VAL A 15 27.16 2.04 -4.52
N LYS A 16 27.14 2.45 -5.78
CA LYS A 16 28.28 2.28 -6.68
C LYS A 16 29.53 3.00 -6.18
N LEU A 17 29.37 4.24 -5.68
CA LEU A 17 30.49 4.99 -5.09
C LEU A 17 31.04 4.32 -3.83
N LEU A 18 30.16 3.83 -2.96
CA LEU A 18 30.58 3.14 -1.73
C LEU A 18 31.27 1.80 -2.00
N ALA A 19 30.95 1.13 -3.10
CA ALA A 19 31.56 -0.14 -3.47
C ALA A 19 32.96 -0.02 -4.03
N GLN A 20 33.38 1.18 -4.47
CA GLN A 20 34.71 1.43 -5.06
C GLN A 20 35.83 1.40 -4.00
N PRO A 21 37.06 1.02 -4.37
CA PRO A 21 37.43 0.48 -5.68
C PRO A 21 37.19 -1.02 -5.83
N GLY A 22 36.87 -1.73 -4.76
CA GLY A 22 36.85 -3.20 -4.72
C GLY A 22 35.65 -3.84 -5.38
N ASN A 23 34.57 -3.06 -5.65
CA ASN A 23 33.30 -3.52 -6.22
C ASN A 23 32.69 -4.76 -5.52
N ASN A 24 32.97 -4.93 -4.22
CA ASN A 24 32.41 -6.02 -3.43
C ASN A 24 30.95 -5.71 -3.09
N LEU A 25 30.06 -6.05 -4.01
CA LEU A 25 28.65 -5.71 -3.93
C LEU A 25 27.77 -6.94 -4.14
N PHE A 26 26.87 -7.16 -3.21
CA PHE A 26 25.88 -8.22 -3.26
C PHE A 26 24.48 -7.59 -3.18
N ILE A 27 23.64 -7.89 -4.16
CA ILE A 27 22.26 -7.41 -4.23
C ILE A 27 21.29 -8.59 -4.23
N VAL A 28 20.17 -8.43 -3.55
CA VAL A 28 19.06 -9.39 -3.55
C VAL A 28 17.80 -8.61 -3.87
N GLY A 29 16.94 -9.17 -4.71
CA GLY A 29 15.68 -8.55 -5.06
C GLY A 29 14.84 -9.39 -5.99
N ASP A 30 13.60 -9.00 -6.16
CA ASP A 30 12.64 -9.62 -7.06
C ASP A 30 11.92 -8.53 -7.87
N ASP A 31 12.27 -8.40 -9.14
CA ASP A 31 11.69 -7.41 -10.04
C ASP A 31 10.16 -7.52 -10.18
N ASP A 32 9.60 -8.72 -9.97
CA ASP A 32 8.17 -8.95 -9.95
C ASP A 32 7.45 -8.38 -8.72
N GLN A 33 8.20 -8.05 -7.66
CA GLN A 33 7.68 -7.46 -6.42
C GLN A 33 7.83 -5.95 -6.34
N SER A 34 8.30 -5.28 -7.38
CA SER A 34 8.47 -3.83 -7.41
C SER A 34 7.12 -3.11 -7.45
N ILE A 35 6.65 -2.62 -6.31
CA ILE A 35 5.38 -1.90 -6.15
C ILE A 35 5.55 -0.44 -5.69
N TYR A 36 6.79 0.04 -5.50
CA TYR A 36 7.11 1.38 -5.00
C TYR A 36 7.55 2.38 -6.08
N ARG A 37 7.18 2.14 -7.34
CA ARG A 37 7.48 3.06 -8.46
C ARG A 37 7.00 4.49 -8.19
N PHE A 38 5.86 4.66 -7.51
CA PHE A 38 5.33 5.96 -7.12
C PHE A 38 6.19 6.70 -6.07
N ARG A 39 7.12 5.99 -5.40
CA ARG A 39 8.14 6.55 -4.50
C ARG A 39 9.49 6.75 -5.18
N GLY A 40 9.57 6.54 -6.49
CA GLY A 40 10.79 6.68 -7.28
C GLY A 40 11.61 5.40 -7.43
N ALA A 41 11.10 4.26 -6.98
CA ALA A 41 11.73 2.96 -7.23
C ALA A 41 11.83 2.68 -8.74
N LYS A 42 12.96 2.13 -9.15
CA LYS A 42 13.27 1.82 -10.55
C LYS A 42 13.76 0.38 -10.68
N PRO A 43 12.87 -0.60 -10.88
CA PRO A 43 13.27 -2.02 -11.05
C PRO A 43 14.23 -2.21 -12.23
N GLU A 44 14.23 -1.28 -13.19
CA GLU A 44 15.17 -1.27 -14.31
C GLU A 44 16.64 -1.20 -13.87
N LEU A 45 16.90 -0.73 -12.64
CA LEU A 45 18.25 -0.70 -12.05
C LEU A 45 18.81 -2.11 -11.81
N MET A 46 17.96 -3.12 -11.60
CA MET A 46 18.39 -4.51 -11.51
C MET A 46 19.00 -4.99 -12.84
N PHE A 47 18.39 -4.61 -13.97
CA PHE A 47 18.94 -4.93 -15.30
C PHE A 47 20.20 -4.12 -15.61
N ARG A 48 20.23 -2.85 -15.13
CA ARG A 48 21.39 -1.99 -15.28
C ARG A 48 22.60 -2.51 -14.49
N PHE A 49 22.34 -3.10 -13.31
CA PHE A 49 23.39 -3.69 -12.46
C PHE A 49 24.24 -4.70 -13.21
N GLN A 50 23.64 -5.59 -14.00
CA GLN A 50 24.37 -6.57 -14.81
C GLN A 50 25.27 -5.92 -15.89
N LYS A 51 24.87 -4.72 -16.37
CA LYS A 51 25.69 -3.96 -17.36
C LYS A 51 26.82 -3.22 -16.67
N ASP A 52 26.55 -2.64 -15.50
CA ASP A 52 27.54 -1.87 -14.74
C ASP A 52 28.58 -2.79 -14.06
N PHE A 53 28.20 -4.04 -13.76
CA PHE A 53 29.04 -5.07 -13.14
C PHE A 53 29.03 -6.37 -13.97
N PRO A 54 29.74 -6.43 -15.11
CA PRO A 54 29.66 -7.59 -16.03
C PRO A 54 30.13 -8.91 -15.42
N ASP A 55 31.04 -8.85 -14.43
CA ASP A 55 31.58 -10.03 -13.74
C ASP A 55 30.67 -10.52 -12.60
N ALA A 56 29.56 -9.84 -12.33
CA ALA A 56 28.63 -10.24 -11.30
C ALA A 56 27.94 -11.56 -11.65
N LYS A 57 27.96 -12.49 -10.72
CA LYS A 57 27.27 -13.77 -10.86
C LYS A 57 25.81 -13.62 -10.45
N MET A 58 24.90 -14.04 -11.33
CA MET A 58 23.49 -14.09 -11.03
C MET A 58 23.11 -15.49 -10.52
N ILE A 59 22.47 -15.51 -9.35
CA ILE A 59 21.94 -16.74 -8.75
C ILE A 59 20.42 -16.58 -8.63
N GLN A 60 19.67 -17.51 -9.20
CA GLN A 60 18.22 -17.53 -9.10
C GLN A 60 17.78 -18.48 -7.99
N LEU A 61 16.99 -17.95 -7.04
CA LEU A 61 16.32 -18.74 -6.01
C LEU A 61 14.99 -19.23 -6.58
N ALA A 62 14.96 -20.45 -7.09
CA ALA A 62 13.82 -21.00 -7.81
C ALA A 62 12.81 -21.74 -6.92
N GLU A 63 13.21 -22.13 -5.71
CA GLU A 63 12.34 -22.88 -4.79
C GLU A 63 11.58 -21.95 -3.86
N ASN A 64 10.25 -22.09 -3.83
CA ASN A 64 9.37 -21.34 -2.97
C ASN A 64 8.86 -22.22 -1.82
N TYR A 65 9.30 -21.92 -0.61
CA TYR A 65 8.94 -22.63 0.62
C TYR A 65 7.70 -22.04 1.32
N ARG A 66 7.19 -20.90 0.85
CA ARG A 66 6.06 -20.19 1.46
C ARG A 66 4.72 -20.66 0.93
N SER A 67 4.59 -20.73 -0.38
CA SER A 67 3.30 -20.92 -1.07
C SER A 67 3.19 -22.30 -1.71
N THR A 68 1.95 -22.76 -1.88
CA THR A 68 1.65 -23.99 -2.64
C THR A 68 1.73 -23.75 -4.15
N GLU A 69 1.86 -24.82 -4.92
CA GLU A 69 1.97 -24.76 -6.39
C GLU A 69 0.79 -24.04 -7.06
N CYS A 70 -0.44 -24.22 -6.56
CA CYS A 70 -1.60 -23.53 -7.13
C CYS A 70 -1.49 -22.02 -7.00
N ILE A 71 -0.99 -21.50 -5.87
CA ILE A 71 -0.78 -20.07 -5.63
C ILE A 71 0.34 -19.56 -6.55
N ILE A 72 1.48 -20.26 -6.61
CA ILE A 72 2.62 -19.88 -7.44
C ILE A 72 2.23 -19.81 -8.92
N LYS A 73 1.54 -20.83 -9.43
CA LYS A 73 1.05 -20.87 -10.81
C LYS A 73 0.06 -19.74 -11.10
N GLY A 74 -0.84 -19.46 -10.15
CA GLY A 74 -1.79 -18.35 -10.27
C GLY A 74 -1.10 -16.99 -10.34
N ALA A 75 -0.19 -16.71 -9.41
CA ALA A 75 0.62 -15.50 -9.40
C ALA A 75 1.50 -15.36 -10.64
N GLY A 76 2.14 -16.46 -11.06
CA GLY A 76 2.95 -16.51 -12.26
C GLY A 76 2.18 -16.15 -13.53
N ARG A 77 0.92 -16.57 -13.66
CA ARG A 77 0.05 -16.18 -14.79
C ARG A 77 -0.27 -14.69 -14.79
N VAL A 78 -0.51 -14.10 -13.63
CA VAL A 78 -0.76 -12.66 -13.50
C VAL A 78 0.49 -11.86 -13.89
N ILE A 79 1.64 -12.21 -13.34
CA ILE A 79 2.87 -11.45 -13.56
C ILE A 79 3.46 -11.67 -14.98
N ALA A 80 3.08 -12.74 -15.67
CA ALA A 80 3.52 -13.00 -17.04
C ALA A 80 3.07 -11.96 -18.06
N HIS A 81 2.09 -11.11 -17.71
CA HIS A 81 1.68 -9.96 -18.53
C HIS A 81 2.74 -8.85 -18.55
N ASN A 82 3.63 -8.80 -17.57
CA ASN A 82 4.77 -7.91 -17.58
C ASN A 82 5.86 -8.44 -18.52
N THR A 83 6.22 -7.66 -19.52
CA THR A 83 7.22 -8.04 -20.54
C THR A 83 8.64 -7.72 -20.11
N ASN A 84 8.84 -6.67 -19.33
CA ASN A 84 10.17 -6.21 -18.86
C ASN A 84 10.47 -6.82 -17.48
N ARG A 85 10.89 -8.08 -17.46
CA ARG A 85 11.20 -8.85 -16.25
C ARG A 85 12.26 -9.92 -16.51
N PHE A 86 12.92 -10.36 -15.45
CA PHE A 86 13.76 -11.57 -15.53
C PHE A 86 12.87 -12.81 -15.74
N ARG A 87 13.27 -13.67 -16.66
CA ARG A 87 12.59 -14.95 -16.82
C ARG A 87 12.92 -15.85 -15.65
N LYS A 88 11.90 -16.21 -14.87
CA LYS A 88 12.02 -17.06 -13.68
C LYS A 88 11.08 -18.24 -13.78
N THR A 89 11.54 -19.38 -13.34
CA THR A 89 10.69 -20.56 -13.12
C THR A 89 10.72 -20.86 -11.63
N ILE A 90 9.60 -20.64 -10.95
CA ILE A 90 9.49 -20.83 -9.50
C ILE A 90 8.71 -22.13 -9.24
N HIS A 91 9.22 -22.95 -8.34
CA HIS A 91 8.64 -24.22 -7.92
C HIS A 91 8.24 -24.17 -6.46
N GLY A 92 7.03 -24.66 -6.15
CA GLY A 92 6.56 -24.78 -4.76
C GLY A 92 6.98 -26.11 -4.14
N VAL A 93 7.58 -26.08 -2.99
CA VAL A 93 7.94 -27.31 -2.24
C VAL A 93 6.81 -27.79 -1.32
N ARG A 94 5.72 -27.03 -1.17
CA ARG A 94 4.59 -27.34 -0.27
C ARG A 94 3.47 -28.16 -0.93
N GLY A 95 3.74 -28.80 -2.07
CA GLY A 95 2.75 -29.57 -2.82
C GLY A 95 1.73 -28.71 -3.56
N ALA A 96 0.70 -29.35 -4.13
CA ALA A 96 -0.27 -28.72 -5.01
C ALA A 96 -1.09 -27.62 -4.32
N GLY A 97 -1.56 -27.86 -3.10
CA GLY A 97 -2.42 -26.96 -2.35
C GLY A 97 -3.85 -26.86 -2.90
N GLU A 98 -4.67 -26.04 -2.27
CA GLU A 98 -6.03 -25.76 -2.69
C GLU A 98 -6.06 -24.81 -3.91
N LYS A 99 -7.12 -24.91 -4.70
CA LYS A 99 -7.35 -24.00 -5.83
C LYS A 99 -7.68 -22.59 -5.33
N ILE A 100 -7.20 -21.59 -6.05
CA ILE A 100 -7.59 -20.21 -5.82
C ILE A 100 -9.08 -20.06 -6.16
N ALA A 101 -9.86 -19.58 -5.20
CA ALA A 101 -11.27 -19.27 -5.40
C ALA A 101 -11.45 -17.78 -5.74
N VAL A 102 -12.29 -17.47 -6.70
CA VAL A 102 -12.67 -16.11 -7.08
C VAL A 102 -14.18 -16.00 -6.93
N SER A 103 -14.65 -14.96 -6.23
CA SER A 103 -16.07 -14.71 -6.02
C SER A 103 -16.41 -13.28 -6.43
N PHE A 104 -17.61 -13.08 -6.94
CA PHE A 104 -18.14 -11.78 -7.33
C PHE A 104 -19.37 -11.45 -6.50
N PHE A 105 -19.48 -10.21 -6.07
CA PHE A 105 -20.57 -9.74 -5.23
C PHE A 105 -21.17 -8.47 -5.83
N GLN A 106 -22.47 -8.24 -5.58
CA GLN A 106 -23.18 -7.07 -6.11
C GLN A 106 -22.78 -5.78 -5.38
N ASN A 107 -22.37 -5.89 -4.12
CA ASN A 107 -21.95 -4.77 -3.29
C ASN A 107 -20.97 -5.22 -2.19
N GLN A 108 -20.31 -4.24 -1.61
CA GLN A 108 -19.29 -4.44 -0.59
C GLN A 108 -19.84 -5.08 0.70
N MET A 109 -21.11 -4.87 1.04
CA MET A 109 -21.75 -5.49 2.19
C MET A 109 -21.87 -7.01 2.03
N GLN A 110 -22.31 -7.47 0.86
CA GLN A 110 -22.41 -8.92 0.57
C GLN A 110 -21.02 -9.56 0.56
N GLU A 111 -20.02 -8.88 0.00
CA GLU A 111 -18.64 -9.32 0.02
C GLU A 111 -18.13 -9.48 1.47
N ALA A 112 -18.30 -8.45 2.32
CA ALA A 112 -17.87 -8.48 3.71
C ALA A 112 -18.54 -9.62 4.50
N LEU A 113 -19.86 -9.83 4.33
CA LEU A 113 -20.58 -10.94 4.98
C LEU A 113 -20.09 -12.30 4.51
N ALA A 114 -19.78 -12.47 3.23
CA ALA A 114 -19.23 -13.72 2.70
C ALA A 114 -17.85 -14.01 3.28
N VAL A 115 -16.99 -12.99 3.38
CA VAL A 115 -15.67 -13.10 4.03
C VAL A 115 -15.81 -13.48 5.50
N VAL A 116 -16.70 -12.82 6.25
CA VAL A 116 -16.99 -13.15 7.65
C VAL A 116 -17.39 -14.61 7.80
N ARG A 117 -18.34 -15.07 7.00
CA ARG A 117 -18.79 -16.49 7.04
C ARG A 117 -17.62 -17.43 6.78
N LYS A 118 -16.82 -17.16 5.76
CA LYS A 118 -15.64 -17.98 5.42
C LYS A 118 -14.65 -18.03 6.58
N ILE A 119 -14.37 -16.89 7.23
CA ILE A 119 -13.48 -16.83 8.42
C ILE A 119 -14.05 -17.67 9.56
N LEU A 120 -15.35 -17.52 9.89
CA LEU A 120 -15.99 -18.29 10.93
C LEU A 120 -15.95 -19.80 10.66
N ASP A 121 -16.16 -20.21 9.40
CA ASP A 121 -16.05 -21.61 9.01
C ASP A 121 -14.63 -22.15 9.17
N MET A 122 -13.60 -21.35 8.82
CA MET A 122 -12.21 -21.71 9.03
C MET A 122 -11.85 -21.84 10.50
N ILE A 123 -12.34 -20.92 11.36
CA ILE A 123 -12.12 -20.98 12.81
C ILE A 123 -12.82 -22.22 13.42
N LYS A 124 -14.05 -22.51 13.00
CA LYS A 124 -14.78 -23.71 13.42
C LYS A 124 -14.05 -25.01 13.00
N ALA A 125 -13.36 -24.97 11.88
CA ALA A 125 -12.53 -26.07 11.39
C ALA A 125 -11.16 -26.17 12.11
N GLY A 126 -10.92 -25.35 13.14
CA GLY A 126 -9.72 -25.38 13.96
C GLY A 126 -8.55 -24.52 13.45
N ARG A 127 -8.80 -23.61 12.49
CA ARG A 127 -7.75 -22.67 12.07
C ARG A 127 -7.67 -21.51 13.05
N GLU A 128 -6.46 -21.20 13.47
CA GLU A 128 -6.21 -20.07 14.35
C GLU A 128 -6.43 -18.74 13.61
N PRO A 129 -7.12 -17.73 14.21
CA PRO A 129 -7.36 -16.44 13.57
C PRO A 129 -6.11 -15.73 13.07
N GLN A 130 -4.97 -15.90 13.77
CA GLN A 130 -3.68 -15.31 13.39
C GLN A 130 -3.08 -15.89 12.10
N GLU A 131 -3.60 -17.02 11.61
CA GLU A 131 -3.20 -17.62 10.33
C GLU A 131 -4.03 -17.09 9.15
N ILE A 132 -5.02 -16.24 9.42
CA ILE A 132 -5.93 -15.68 8.42
C ILE A 132 -5.56 -14.22 8.17
N ALA A 133 -5.35 -13.85 6.93
CA ALA A 133 -5.12 -12.45 6.54
C ALA A 133 -6.16 -11.99 5.51
N VAL A 134 -6.66 -10.77 5.70
CA VAL A 134 -7.53 -10.10 4.73
C VAL A 134 -6.79 -8.88 4.19
N LEU A 135 -6.61 -8.82 2.87
CA LEU A 135 -5.85 -7.77 2.19
C LEU A 135 -6.78 -6.87 1.40
N PHE A 136 -6.54 -5.56 1.47
CA PHE A 136 -7.33 -4.54 0.80
C PHE A 136 -6.46 -3.73 -0.16
N ARG A 137 -7.07 -3.24 -1.25
CA ARG A 137 -6.38 -2.34 -2.19
C ARG A 137 -6.16 -0.94 -1.60
N THR A 138 -7.08 -0.49 -0.75
CA THR A 138 -7.05 0.84 -0.11
C THR A 138 -7.39 0.73 1.37
N ASN A 139 -6.88 1.65 2.18
CA ASN A 139 -7.15 1.68 3.63
C ASN A 139 -8.64 1.92 3.94
N THR A 140 -9.34 2.65 3.07
CA THR A 140 -10.79 2.89 3.22
C THR A 140 -11.63 1.64 2.98
N GLY A 141 -11.13 0.70 2.16
CA GLY A 141 -11.82 -0.56 1.87
C GLY A 141 -12.03 -1.48 3.07
N ALA A 142 -11.17 -1.35 4.09
CA ALA A 142 -11.22 -2.21 5.27
C ALA A 142 -12.42 -1.95 6.20
N ARG A 143 -12.99 -0.74 6.18
CA ARG A 143 -13.93 -0.25 7.20
C ARG A 143 -15.12 -1.17 7.41
N ILE A 144 -15.83 -1.52 6.33
CA ILE A 144 -17.03 -2.37 6.42
C ILE A 144 -16.73 -3.76 6.98
N TYR A 145 -15.53 -4.30 6.67
CA TYR A 145 -15.10 -5.59 7.21
C TYR A 145 -14.86 -5.52 8.71
N LEU A 146 -14.24 -4.43 9.18
CA LEU A 146 -13.96 -4.24 10.61
C LEU A 146 -15.25 -4.07 11.41
N GLU A 147 -16.23 -3.31 10.87
CA GLU A 147 -17.57 -3.22 11.45
C GLU A 147 -18.19 -4.62 11.60
N LYS A 148 -18.09 -5.44 10.55
CA LYS A 148 -18.61 -6.81 10.58
C LYS A 148 -17.79 -7.74 11.49
N PHE A 149 -16.48 -7.61 11.54
CA PHE A 149 -15.66 -8.40 12.46
C PHE A 149 -16.02 -8.12 13.93
N MET A 150 -16.28 -6.84 14.27
CA MET A 150 -16.77 -6.47 15.60
C MET A 150 -18.19 -7.03 15.87
N GLU A 151 -19.09 -6.91 14.92
CA GLU A 151 -20.47 -7.43 15.01
C GLU A 151 -20.50 -8.95 15.25
N TYR A 152 -19.62 -9.68 14.59
CA TYR A 152 -19.55 -11.15 14.69
C TYR A 152 -18.50 -11.64 15.69
N ASN A 153 -17.95 -10.77 16.54
CA ASN A 153 -16.93 -11.08 17.54
C ASN A 153 -15.71 -11.84 16.99
N ILE A 154 -15.28 -11.50 15.75
CA ILE A 154 -14.05 -12.05 15.16
C ILE A 154 -12.88 -11.23 15.67
N PRO A 155 -11.89 -11.83 16.37
CA PRO A 155 -10.69 -11.12 16.79
C PRO A 155 -9.86 -10.73 15.56
N PHE A 156 -9.39 -9.48 15.52
CA PHE A 156 -8.55 -8.99 14.43
C PHE A 156 -7.46 -8.04 14.91
N ARG A 157 -6.41 -7.93 14.11
CA ARG A 157 -5.34 -6.94 14.27
C ARG A 157 -5.18 -6.19 12.96
N MET A 158 -5.12 -4.89 13.02
CA MET A 158 -4.75 -4.05 11.87
C MET A 158 -3.26 -3.73 11.87
N ARG A 159 -2.66 -3.71 10.69
CA ARG A 159 -1.29 -3.24 10.52
C ARG A 159 -1.21 -1.72 10.69
N ASP A 160 -2.12 -1.01 10.03
CA ASP A 160 -2.25 0.45 10.10
C ASP A 160 -3.56 0.80 10.79
N GLY A 161 -3.59 1.82 11.65
CA GLY A 161 -4.80 2.28 12.30
C GLY A 161 -5.87 2.70 11.27
N LEU A 162 -7.15 2.55 11.62
CA LEU A 162 -8.22 3.13 10.81
C LEU A 162 -8.08 4.65 10.83
N PRO A 163 -7.98 5.30 9.66
CA PRO A 163 -8.06 6.75 9.64
C PRO A 163 -9.41 7.18 10.21
N ASN A 164 -9.37 8.01 11.25
CA ASN A 164 -10.59 8.64 11.74
C ASN A 164 -11.13 9.54 10.64
N ILE A 165 -12.32 9.22 10.10
CA ILE A 165 -12.93 10.02 9.03
C ILE A 165 -13.21 11.46 9.47
N TYR A 166 -13.43 11.69 10.76
CA TYR A 166 -13.66 13.02 11.33
C TYR A 166 -12.37 13.85 11.43
N GLU A 167 -11.20 13.22 11.36
CA GLU A 167 -9.89 13.85 11.28
C GLU A 167 -9.42 14.06 9.84
N HIS A 168 -10.14 13.50 8.87
CA HIS A 168 -9.83 13.71 7.47
C HIS A 168 -9.94 15.18 7.10
N TRP A 169 -9.02 15.68 6.25
CA TRP A 169 -8.96 17.09 5.89
C TRP A 169 -10.30 17.66 5.36
N ILE A 170 -11.08 16.87 4.61
CA ILE A 170 -12.41 17.27 4.12
C ILE A 170 -13.38 17.49 5.29
N ALA A 171 -13.41 16.58 6.25
CA ALA A 171 -14.27 16.72 7.44
C ALA A 171 -13.87 17.95 8.25
N ASN A 172 -12.58 18.16 8.45
CA ASN A 172 -12.06 19.34 9.12
C ASN A 172 -12.43 20.64 8.39
N ASP A 173 -12.39 20.65 7.06
CA ASP A 173 -12.83 21.81 6.28
C ASP A 173 -14.34 22.07 6.44
N LEU A 174 -15.16 21.02 6.40
CA LEU A 174 -16.61 21.12 6.62
C LEU A 174 -16.93 21.66 8.03
N PHE A 175 -16.28 21.11 9.07
CA PHE A 175 -16.45 21.61 10.42
C PHE A 175 -15.98 23.06 10.55
N THR A 176 -14.95 23.47 9.82
CA THR A 176 -14.46 24.84 9.82
C THR A 176 -15.48 25.78 9.16
N TYR A 177 -16.10 25.38 8.04
CA TYR A 177 -17.21 26.14 7.45
C TYR A 177 -18.36 26.31 8.44
N ILE A 178 -18.74 25.26 9.16
CA ILE A 178 -19.80 25.31 10.16
C ILE A 178 -19.42 26.27 11.29
N ARG A 179 -18.18 26.21 11.82
CA ARG A 179 -17.72 27.15 12.87
C ARG A 179 -17.77 28.60 12.41
N ILE A 180 -17.35 28.90 11.19
CA ILE A 180 -17.43 30.26 10.61
C ILE A 180 -18.89 30.70 10.47
N ALA A 181 -19.78 29.83 9.99
CA ALA A 181 -21.21 30.11 9.89
C ALA A 181 -21.86 30.36 11.25
N GLN A 182 -21.37 29.70 12.30
CA GLN A 182 -21.80 29.89 13.70
C GLN A 182 -21.15 31.12 14.36
N GLY A 183 -20.37 31.91 13.65
CA GLY A 183 -19.82 33.15 14.14
C GLY A 183 -18.32 33.14 14.47
N SER A 184 -17.58 32.06 14.21
CA SER A 184 -16.13 32.09 14.35
C SER A 184 -15.53 33.16 13.43
N ARG A 185 -14.62 33.98 13.98
CA ARG A 185 -13.84 34.99 13.28
C ARG A 185 -12.34 34.74 13.40
N SER A 186 -11.96 33.54 13.84
CA SER A 186 -10.58 33.17 14.02
C SER A 186 -9.83 33.13 12.68
N ARG A 187 -8.70 33.82 12.59
CA ARG A 187 -7.78 33.75 11.46
C ARG A 187 -7.42 32.31 11.06
N LYS A 188 -7.27 31.43 12.04
CA LYS A 188 -6.96 30.00 11.81
C LYS A 188 -8.05 29.32 10.98
N ASP A 189 -9.31 29.56 11.31
CA ASP A 189 -10.45 28.96 10.59
C ASP A 189 -10.51 29.48 9.16
N PHE A 190 -10.32 30.77 8.94
CA PHE A 190 -10.30 31.35 7.61
C PHE A 190 -9.11 30.82 6.78
N LEU A 191 -7.92 30.79 7.31
CA LEU A 191 -6.72 30.26 6.63
C LEU A 191 -6.90 28.81 6.18
N GLN A 192 -7.68 28.02 6.94
CA GLN A 192 -7.93 26.62 6.60
C GLN A 192 -8.77 26.49 5.33
N ILE A 193 -9.81 27.33 5.17
CA ILE A 193 -10.81 27.17 4.10
C ILE A 193 -10.72 28.22 2.98
N ILE A 194 -9.90 29.26 3.11
CA ILE A 194 -9.88 30.41 2.17
C ILE A 194 -9.75 29.99 0.70
N ASN A 195 -8.94 28.97 0.45
CA ASN A 195 -8.74 28.38 -0.89
C ASN A 195 -9.29 26.95 -1.02
N ARG A 196 -10.32 26.61 -0.26
CA ARG A 196 -11.02 25.33 -0.31
C ARG A 196 -12.54 25.53 -0.36
N PRO A 197 -13.19 25.48 -1.52
CA PRO A 197 -12.65 25.26 -2.85
C PRO A 197 -11.69 26.36 -3.31
N LYS A 198 -10.95 26.09 -4.39
CA LYS A 198 -9.91 26.99 -4.89
C LYS A 198 -10.47 28.35 -5.32
N ARG A 199 -10.01 29.44 -4.68
CA ARG A 199 -10.47 30.83 -4.91
C ARG A 199 -9.35 31.79 -5.27
N TYR A 200 -8.07 31.35 -5.19
CA TYR A 200 -6.87 32.17 -5.46
C TYR A 200 -6.74 33.42 -4.57
N ILE A 201 -7.27 33.37 -3.35
CA ILE A 201 -7.16 34.48 -2.39
C ILE A 201 -5.80 34.41 -1.70
N SER A 202 -5.09 35.54 -1.66
CA SER A 202 -3.81 35.63 -0.97
C SER A 202 -3.99 35.57 0.55
N ARG A 203 -3.09 34.88 1.23
CA ARG A 203 -3.04 34.82 2.70
C ARG A 203 -2.72 36.19 3.33
N ALA A 204 -2.14 37.11 2.56
CA ALA A 204 -1.83 38.46 3.01
C ALA A 204 -3.08 39.28 3.39
N TYR A 205 -4.25 38.93 2.88
CA TYR A 205 -5.52 39.55 3.28
C TYR A 205 -6.01 39.14 4.66
N LEU A 206 -5.35 38.18 5.31
CA LEU A 206 -5.73 37.65 6.62
C LEU A 206 -4.68 37.99 7.69
N ASP A 207 -4.27 39.26 7.83
CA ASP A 207 -3.20 39.65 8.75
C ASP A 207 -3.69 39.83 10.20
N SER A 208 -4.98 40.14 10.39
CA SER A 208 -5.59 40.25 11.72
C SER A 208 -5.84 38.85 12.35
N PRO A 209 -5.63 38.67 13.66
CA PRO A 209 -5.98 37.43 14.36
C PRO A 209 -7.49 37.18 14.44
N VAL A 210 -8.30 38.23 14.34
CA VAL A 210 -9.78 38.21 14.27
C VAL A 210 -10.19 38.95 13.00
N LEU A 211 -11.02 38.35 12.19
CA LEU A 211 -11.44 38.85 10.89
C LEU A 211 -12.91 39.24 10.89
N THR A 212 -13.22 40.34 10.22
CA THR A 212 -14.60 40.72 9.91
C THR A 212 -14.91 40.38 8.44
N PHE A 213 -16.20 40.19 8.07
CA PHE A 213 -16.57 39.93 6.69
C PHE A 213 -16.42 41.18 5.81
N GLU A 214 -16.28 42.36 6.40
CA GLU A 214 -16.05 43.61 5.68
C GLU A 214 -14.60 43.76 5.22
N GLU A 215 -13.68 43.00 5.82
CA GLU A 215 -12.23 42.96 5.50
C GLU A 215 -11.88 41.87 4.46
N LEU A 216 -12.84 41.03 4.08
CA LEU A 216 -12.70 39.92 3.13
C LEU A 216 -13.34 40.24 1.78
#